data_fc3f4717d933ef56cabf915454c36a60
#
_entry.id   fc3f4717d933ef56cabf915454c36a60
#
_cell.length_a   1.000
_cell.length_b   1.000
_cell.length_c   1.000
_cell.angle_alpha   90.00
_cell.angle_beta   90.00
_cell.angle_gamma   90.00
#
_symmetry.space_group_name_H-M   'P 1'
#
loop_
_entity.id
_entity.type
_entity.pdbx_description
1 polymer ?
#
loop_
_entity_poly.entity_id
_entity_poly.type
_entity_poly.pdbx_seq_one_letter_code
_entity_poly.pdbx_strand_id
1 'polypeptide(L)'
;MRPDALLTLPDYLPDHPDILFVGINPGSYSAQQGHYYARATNRFWWALNASGLVPVSLSPQEDWRLSQFALGLTDLVKRPTNSATHVRGDEFAAGRQMLAEKIARVQPLIVCFNGLTGYRQFFQERTQPGGQTRRVHGAWVFVLPSTSARNAAYSRDVILGYFRDLCALRDVLRHHRKCTEG
;
A
#
# COMPACT_ATOMS: atom_id res chain seq x y z
N MET A 1 15.95 3.13 31.36
CA MET A 1 15.38 3.88 30.22
C MET A 1 15.58 3.02 28.98
N ARG A 2 14.49 2.55 28.35
CA ARG A 2 14.60 1.89 27.04
C ARG A 2 14.97 2.98 26.03
N PRO A 3 15.92 2.77 25.09
CA PRO A 3 16.16 3.72 24.02
C PRO A 3 14.85 3.93 23.26
N ASP A 4 14.54 5.16 22.89
CA ASP A 4 13.37 5.54 22.10
C ASP A 4 13.26 4.59 20.90
N ALA A 5 12.46 3.54 21.03
CA ALA A 5 12.06 2.74 19.88
C ALA A 5 11.32 3.71 18.95
N LEU A 6 11.90 3.97 17.79
CA LEU A 6 11.31 4.88 16.82
C LEU A 6 9.87 4.45 16.62
N LEU A 7 8.93 5.31 17.01
CA LEU A 7 7.52 5.01 16.89
C LEU A 7 7.22 4.83 15.40
N THR A 8 6.92 3.61 14.97
CA THR A 8 6.61 3.28 13.57
C THR A 8 5.38 2.39 13.50
N LEU A 9 4.90 2.10 12.31
CA LEU A 9 3.80 1.17 12.10
C LEU A 9 4.33 -0.26 11.88
N PRO A 10 3.65 -1.29 12.42
CA PRO A 10 3.97 -2.68 12.09
C PRO A 10 3.67 -2.95 10.61
N ASP A 11 4.33 -3.94 10.03
CA ASP A 11 3.93 -4.47 8.74
C ASP A 11 2.85 -5.55 8.93
N TYR A 12 1.82 -5.52 8.12
CA TYR A 12 0.84 -6.60 8.01
C TYR A 12 1.10 -7.38 6.72
N LEU A 13 1.79 -8.50 6.84
CA LEU A 13 2.31 -9.28 5.72
C LEU A 13 1.81 -10.73 5.80
N PRO A 14 0.53 -11.00 5.47
CA PRO A 14 0.04 -12.37 5.37
C PRO A 14 0.78 -13.12 4.25
N ASP A 15 0.82 -14.43 4.34
CA ASP A 15 1.41 -15.26 3.28
C ASP A 15 0.54 -15.22 2.03
N HIS A 16 1.17 -15.06 0.87
CA HIS A 16 0.53 -15.00 -0.44
C HIS A 16 -0.69 -14.05 -0.52
N PRO A 17 -0.56 -12.78 -0.09
CA PRO A 17 -1.69 -11.87 -0.15
C PRO A 17 -2.09 -11.59 -1.59
N ASP A 18 -3.36 -11.31 -1.81
CA ASP A 18 -3.81 -10.87 -3.13
C ASP A 18 -3.25 -9.49 -3.47
N ILE A 19 -3.23 -8.60 -2.47
CA ILE A 19 -2.71 -7.24 -2.64
C ILE A 19 -1.83 -6.89 -1.44
N LEU A 20 -0.62 -6.42 -1.71
CA LEU A 20 0.23 -5.74 -0.75
C LEU A 20 0.20 -4.24 -1.03
N PHE A 21 -0.47 -3.47 -0.19
CA PHE A 21 -0.45 -2.02 -0.26
C PHE A 21 0.85 -1.47 0.31
N VAL A 22 1.48 -0.56 -0.44
CA VAL A 22 2.75 0.06 -0.09
C VAL A 22 2.58 1.57 0.02
N GLY A 23 2.74 2.11 1.22
CA GLY A 23 2.88 3.54 1.46
C GLY A 23 4.32 4.03 1.27
N ILE A 24 4.53 5.35 1.29
CA ILE A 24 5.89 5.92 1.25
C ILE A 24 6.54 5.71 2.61
N ASN A 25 5.93 6.25 3.64
CA ASN A 25 6.33 6.11 5.04
C ASN A 25 5.15 6.48 5.96
N PRO A 26 5.17 6.08 7.23
CA PRO A 26 4.16 6.51 8.19
C PRO A 26 4.17 8.04 8.33
N GLY A 27 3.00 8.67 8.22
CA GLY A 27 2.84 10.04 8.69
C GLY A 27 2.95 10.08 10.22
N SER A 28 3.51 11.16 10.79
CA SER A 28 3.69 11.26 12.25
C SER A 28 2.40 11.03 13.02
N TYR A 29 1.26 11.52 12.53
CA TYR A 29 -0.04 11.25 13.15
C TYR A 29 -0.40 9.76 13.14
N SER A 30 -0.26 9.08 12.00
CA SER A 30 -0.53 7.63 11.89
C SER A 30 0.37 6.82 12.80
N ALA A 31 1.66 7.17 12.88
CA ALA A 31 2.59 6.51 13.79
C ALA A 31 2.19 6.71 15.28
N GLN A 32 1.75 7.91 15.66
CA GLN A 32 1.24 8.20 17.02
C GLN A 32 -0.03 7.41 17.34
N GLN A 33 -0.92 7.23 16.36
CA GLN A 33 -2.15 6.44 16.53
C GLN A 33 -1.90 4.92 16.44
N GLY A 34 -0.76 4.49 15.89
CA GLY A 34 -0.43 3.09 15.69
C GLY A 34 -1.17 2.42 14.52
N HIS A 35 -1.76 3.22 13.60
CA HIS A 35 -2.62 2.70 12.53
C HIS A 35 -2.32 3.35 11.18
N TYR A 36 -2.38 2.55 10.12
CA TYR A 36 -2.20 3.01 8.74
C TYR A 36 -3.32 3.98 8.33
N TYR A 37 -2.91 5.07 7.66
CA TYR A 37 -3.84 6.07 7.09
C TYR A 37 -4.85 6.60 8.11
N ALA A 38 -4.42 6.82 9.36
CA ALA A 38 -5.29 7.07 10.51
C ALA A 38 -6.00 8.43 10.49
N ARG A 39 -5.53 9.42 9.68
CA ARG A 39 -6.23 10.70 9.59
C ARG A 39 -7.62 10.54 8.98
N ALA A 40 -8.65 11.11 9.60
CA ALA A 40 -10.02 11.09 9.10
C ALA A 40 -10.16 11.68 7.67
N THR A 41 -9.26 12.60 7.30
CA THR A 41 -9.21 13.21 5.96
C THR A 41 -8.51 12.32 4.92
N ASN A 42 -7.83 11.21 5.31
CA ASN A 42 -7.25 10.28 4.36
C ASN A 42 -8.35 9.44 3.71
N ARG A 43 -8.32 9.34 2.40
CA ARG A 43 -9.37 8.70 1.60
C ARG A 43 -9.20 7.19 1.44
N PHE A 44 -8.13 6.60 2.01
CA PHE A 44 -7.82 5.16 1.86
C PHE A 44 -8.96 4.27 2.36
N TRP A 45 -9.34 4.39 3.62
CA TRP A 45 -10.35 3.53 4.22
C TRP A 45 -11.73 3.69 3.58
N TRP A 46 -12.10 4.93 3.26
CA TRP A 46 -13.34 5.19 2.53
C TRP A 46 -13.35 4.50 1.16
N ALA A 47 -12.29 4.65 0.36
CA ALA A 47 -12.21 4.05 -0.97
C ALA A 47 -12.12 2.52 -0.89
N LEU A 48 -11.34 1.98 0.04
CA LEU A 48 -11.25 0.54 0.29
C LEU A 48 -12.63 -0.07 0.56
N ASN A 49 -13.38 0.53 1.49
CA ASN A 49 -14.70 0.06 1.88
C ASN A 49 -15.74 0.16 0.73
N ALA A 50 -15.65 1.20 -0.09
CA ALA A 50 -16.59 1.43 -1.19
C ALA A 50 -16.23 0.68 -2.49
N SER A 51 -15.04 0.06 -2.56
CA SER A 51 -14.54 -0.55 -3.80
C SER A 51 -14.94 -2.01 -4.01
N GLY A 52 -15.37 -2.72 -2.95
CA GLY A 52 -15.60 -4.16 -2.97
C GLY A 52 -14.36 -5.01 -2.65
N LEU A 53 -13.23 -4.38 -2.29
CA LEU A 53 -12.01 -5.09 -1.89
C LEU A 53 -12.17 -5.86 -0.58
N VAL A 54 -13.04 -5.38 0.31
CA VAL A 54 -13.37 -6.01 1.59
C VAL A 54 -14.90 -6.20 1.69
N PRO A 55 -15.37 -7.30 2.31
CA PRO A 55 -16.80 -7.59 2.42
C PRO A 55 -17.48 -6.84 3.59
N VAL A 56 -16.69 -6.20 4.44
CA VAL A 56 -17.14 -5.45 5.63
C VAL A 56 -16.47 -4.09 5.66
N SER A 57 -17.13 -3.11 6.27
CA SER A 57 -16.54 -1.80 6.47
C SER A 57 -15.51 -1.86 7.59
N LEU A 58 -14.29 -1.36 7.32
CA LEU A 58 -13.18 -1.30 8.26
C LEU A 58 -12.81 0.16 8.54
N SER A 59 -12.33 0.40 9.76
CA SER A 59 -11.75 1.65 10.20
C SER A 59 -10.22 1.55 10.32
N PRO A 60 -9.48 2.66 10.46
CA PRO A 60 -8.04 2.60 10.70
C PRO A 60 -7.65 1.75 11.91
N GLN A 61 -8.46 1.73 12.97
CA GLN A 61 -8.23 0.95 14.20
C GLN A 61 -8.30 -0.56 13.97
N GLU A 62 -8.82 -0.97 12.82
CA GLU A 62 -8.97 -2.37 12.42
C GLU A 62 -8.01 -2.75 11.28
N ASP A 63 -6.95 -1.97 11.05
CA ASP A 63 -6.00 -2.17 9.93
C ASP A 63 -5.38 -3.57 9.91
N TRP A 64 -5.11 -4.17 11.07
CA TRP A 64 -4.65 -5.55 11.21
C TRP A 64 -5.59 -6.60 10.61
N ARG A 65 -6.89 -6.31 10.52
CA ARG A 65 -7.89 -7.22 9.94
C ARG A 65 -7.78 -7.37 8.43
N LEU A 66 -7.07 -6.50 7.75
CA LEU A 66 -6.84 -6.65 6.30
C LEU A 66 -6.21 -7.99 5.96
N SER A 67 -5.36 -8.53 6.83
CA SER A 67 -4.76 -9.86 6.66
C SER A 67 -5.81 -10.98 6.56
N GLN A 68 -6.98 -10.83 7.18
CA GLN A 68 -8.09 -11.79 7.09
C GLN A 68 -8.72 -11.84 5.68
N PHE A 69 -8.49 -10.81 4.89
CA PHE A 69 -9.01 -10.67 3.52
C PHE A 69 -7.91 -10.82 2.46
N ALA A 70 -6.79 -11.44 2.83
CA ALA A 70 -5.61 -11.58 1.98
C ALA A 70 -5.06 -10.23 1.47
N LEU A 71 -5.15 -9.19 2.28
CA LEU A 71 -4.60 -7.87 2.01
C LEU A 71 -3.49 -7.55 3.01
N GLY A 72 -2.38 -7.02 2.52
CA GLY A 72 -1.24 -6.61 3.36
C GLY A 72 -1.01 -5.11 3.33
N LEU A 73 -0.33 -4.61 4.37
CA LEU A 73 0.08 -3.21 4.49
C LEU A 73 1.56 -3.13 4.87
N THR A 74 2.29 -2.29 4.17
CA THR A 74 3.68 -1.92 4.50
C THR A 74 4.00 -0.51 4.00
N ASP A 75 5.16 0.00 4.38
CA ASP A 75 5.72 1.24 3.86
C ASP A 75 7.10 0.99 3.24
N LEU A 76 7.45 1.80 2.25
CA LEU A 76 8.77 1.78 1.60
C LEU A 76 9.86 2.18 2.61
N VAL A 77 9.59 3.19 3.45
CA VAL A 77 10.47 3.64 4.52
C VAL A 77 9.72 3.59 5.84
N LYS A 78 10.35 3.09 6.89
CA LYS A 78 9.67 2.88 8.18
C LYS A 78 9.76 4.07 9.14
N ARG A 79 10.62 5.05 8.88
CA ARG A 79 10.75 6.25 9.71
C ARG A 79 9.58 7.22 9.48
N PRO A 80 8.81 7.57 10.52
CA PRO A 80 7.73 8.52 10.40
C PRO A 80 8.24 9.93 10.07
N THR A 81 7.47 10.65 9.25
CA THR A 81 7.71 12.06 8.97
C THR A 81 6.40 12.83 8.83
N ASN A 82 6.45 14.15 8.97
CA ASN A 82 5.29 15.01 8.72
C ASN A 82 4.97 15.15 7.22
N SER A 83 5.93 14.87 6.35
CA SER A 83 5.78 14.92 4.91
C SER A 83 6.76 13.93 4.27
N ALA A 84 6.33 13.26 3.19
CA ALA A 84 7.18 12.38 2.40
C ALA A 84 8.43 13.08 1.83
N THR A 85 8.39 14.41 1.69
CA THR A 85 9.55 15.23 1.25
C THR A 85 10.68 15.25 2.27
N HIS A 86 10.41 14.87 3.52
CA HIS A 86 11.43 14.76 4.58
C HIS A 86 12.12 13.39 4.63
N VAL A 87 11.76 12.47 3.75
CA VAL A 87 12.47 11.19 3.60
C VAL A 87 13.68 11.41 2.72
N ARG A 88 14.85 10.94 3.19
CA ARG A 88 16.12 11.13 2.50
C ARG A 88 16.35 10.07 1.41
N GLY A 89 17.23 10.38 0.46
CA GLY A 89 17.54 9.47 -0.64
C GLY A 89 18.16 8.14 -0.21
N ASP A 90 19.01 8.17 0.84
CA ASP A 90 19.62 6.96 1.42
C ASP A 90 18.57 6.05 2.10
N GLU A 91 17.54 6.63 2.73
CA GLU A 91 16.43 5.87 3.31
C GLU A 91 15.59 5.20 2.22
N PHE A 92 15.35 5.88 1.09
CA PHE A 92 14.70 5.27 -0.06
C PHE A 92 15.53 4.13 -0.66
N ALA A 93 16.88 4.29 -0.74
CA ALA A 93 17.75 3.23 -1.25
C ALA A 93 17.68 1.97 -0.38
N ALA A 94 17.78 2.11 0.94
CA ALA A 94 17.63 1.00 1.88
C ALA A 94 16.21 0.42 1.82
N GLY A 95 15.18 1.28 1.76
CA GLY A 95 13.77 0.88 1.69
C GLY A 95 13.45 0.04 0.45
N ARG A 96 14.04 0.36 -0.71
CA ARG A 96 13.89 -0.45 -1.95
C ARG A 96 14.32 -1.90 -1.74
N GLN A 97 15.49 -2.09 -1.15
CA GLN A 97 16.01 -3.44 -0.88
C GLN A 97 15.09 -4.19 0.10
N MET A 98 14.76 -3.55 1.22
CA MET A 98 13.89 -4.16 2.24
C MET A 98 12.50 -4.50 1.70
N LEU A 99 11.91 -3.63 0.87
CA LEU A 99 10.60 -3.90 0.25
C LEU A 99 10.69 -5.04 -0.74
N ALA A 100 11.73 -5.10 -1.57
CA ALA A 100 11.95 -6.21 -2.52
C ALA A 100 12.04 -7.56 -1.78
N GLU A 101 12.77 -7.62 -0.67
CA GLU A 101 12.88 -8.82 0.19
C GLU A 101 11.51 -9.22 0.79
N LYS A 102 10.71 -8.25 1.27
CA LYS A 102 9.36 -8.50 1.77
C LYS A 102 8.46 -9.08 0.68
N ILE A 103 8.47 -8.47 -0.52
CA ILE A 103 7.68 -8.93 -1.66
C ILE A 103 8.08 -10.36 -2.07
N ALA A 104 9.39 -10.64 -2.17
CA ALA A 104 9.91 -11.95 -2.51
C ALA A 104 9.48 -13.02 -1.48
N ARG A 105 9.43 -12.65 -0.19
CA ARG A 105 9.04 -13.54 0.90
C ARG A 105 7.54 -13.86 0.89
N VAL A 106 6.67 -12.85 0.78
CA VAL A 106 5.22 -13.05 0.91
C VAL A 106 4.52 -13.34 -0.41
N GLN A 107 5.17 -13.08 -1.55
CA GLN A 107 4.70 -13.40 -2.90
C GLN A 107 3.25 -12.94 -3.17
N PRO A 108 2.96 -11.63 -3.10
CA PRO A 108 1.63 -11.12 -3.38
C PRO A 108 1.25 -11.33 -4.85
N LEU A 109 -0.06 -11.39 -5.17
CA LEU A 109 -0.50 -11.30 -6.56
C LEU A 109 -0.23 -9.91 -7.15
N ILE A 110 -0.52 -8.87 -6.34
CA ILE A 110 -0.40 -7.47 -6.75
C ILE A 110 0.37 -6.70 -5.67
N VAL A 111 1.38 -5.94 -6.08
CA VAL A 111 1.97 -4.87 -5.26
C VAL A 111 1.32 -3.55 -5.67
N CYS A 112 0.65 -2.90 -4.74
CA CYS A 112 -0.11 -1.68 -4.98
C CYS A 112 0.52 -0.49 -4.26
N PHE A 113 1.16 0.42 -5.00
CA PHE A 113 1.71 1.65 -4.45
C PHE A 113 0.61 2.68 -4.23
N ASN A 114 0.47 3.18 -3.01
CA ASN A 114 -0.43 4.29 -2.69
C ASN A 114 0.26 5.62 -2.97
N GLY A 115 0.20 6.04 -4.22
CA GLY A 115 0.80 7.26 -4.73
C GLY A 115 1.96 7.00 -5.69
N LEU A 116 2.08 7.88 -6.69
CA LEU A 116 3.11 7.81 -7.73
C LEU A 116 4.54 7.92 -7.18
N THR A 117 4.72 8.64 -6.07
CA THR A 117 6.05 8.83 -5.47
C THR A 117 6.63 7.52 -4.96
N GLY A 118 5.83 6.64 -4.33
CA GLY A 118 6.28 5.33 -3.88
C GLY A 118 6.78 4.46 -5.03
N TYR A 119 6.02 4.41 -6.11
CA TYR A 119 6.43 3.71 -7.34
C TYR A 119 7.74 4.29 -7.91
N ARG A 120 7.79 5.61 -8.07
CA ARG A 120 8.98 6.30 -8.62
C ARG A 120 10.23 6.02 -7.79
N GLN A 121 10.11 6.04 -6.47
CA GLN A 121 11.23 5.77 -5.58
C GLN A 121 11.65 4.29 -5.62
N PHE A 122 10.73 3.38 -5.85
CA PHE A 122 11.05 1.96 -5.94
C PHE A 122 11.68 1.59 -7.29
N PHE A 123 11.07 1.98 -8.41
CA PHE A 123 11.48 1.59 -9.77
C PHE A 123 12.45 2.58 -10.44
N GLN A 124 12.67 3.76 -9.86
CA GLN A 124 13.50 4.86 -10.43
C GLN A 124 12.98 5.32 -11.80
N GLU A 125 11.69 5.25 -12.04
CA GLU A 125 11.05 5.69 -13.28
C GLU A 125 9.71 6.41 -13.00
N ARG A 126 9.23 7.15 -13.98
CA ARG A 126 7.92 7.82 -13.90
C ARG A 126 6.83 6.89 -14.43
N THR A 127 5.60 7.09 -13.94
CA THR A 127 4.42 6.37 -14.40
C THR A 127 3.15 7.19 -14.22
N GLN A 128 2.03 6.62 -14.65
CA GLN A 128 0.68 7.09 -14.41
C GLN A 128 -0.05 6.12 -13.47
N PRO A 129 -1.14 6.53 -12.80
CA PRO A 129 -1.96 5.62 -12.01
C PRO A 129 -2.55 4.48 -12.84
N GLY A 130 -2.87 3.37 -12.19
CA GLY A 130 -3.45 2.19 -12.79
C GLY A 130 -2.52 0.99 -12.81
N GLY A 131 -2.90 -0.05 -13.55
CA GLY A 131 -2.08 -1.25 -13.74
C GLY A 131 -0.83 -0.96 -14.55
N GLN A 132 0.29 -1.56 -14.16
CA GLN A 132 1.59 -1.38 -14.79
C GLN A 132 1.99 -2.63 -15.58
N THR A 133 2.81 -2.46 -16.62
CA THR A 133 3.43 -3.58 -17.34
C THR A 133 4.59 -4.21 -16.56
N ARG A 134 5.19 -3.44 -15.65
CA ARG A 134 6.23 -3.91 -14.75
C ARG A 134 5.72 -5.01 -13.82
N ARG A 135 6.63 -5.92 -13.49
CA ARG A 135 6.46 -6.95 -12.46
C ARG A 135 7.58 -6.82 -11.43
N VAL A 136 7.33 -7.29 -10.22
CA VAL A 136 8.32 -7.41 -9.16
C VAL A 136 8.17 -8.76 -8.48
N HIS A 137 9.22 -9.59 -8.53
CA HIS A 137 9.19 -10.97 -8.03
C HIS A 137 7.94 -11.77 -8.48
N GLY A 138 7.53 -11.58 -9.74
CA GLY A 138 6.33 -12.22 -10.31
C GLY A 138 5.01 -11.49 -10.02
N ALA A 139 4.95 -10.63 -9.02
CA ALA A 139 3.75 -9.86 -8.70
C ALA A 139 3.43 -8.82 -9.77
N TRP A 140 2.14 -8.65 -10.03
CA TRP A 140 1.64 -7.51 -10.80
C TRP A 140 1.84 -6.21 -10.02
N VAL A 141 1.98 -5.11 -10.73
CA VAL A 141 2.15 -3.79 -10.09
C VAL A 141 0.97 -2.89 -10.45
N PHE A 142 0.43 -2.24 -9.44
CA PHE A 142 -0.63 -1.26 -9.57
C PHE A 142 -0.25 0.02 -8.83
N VAL A 143 -0.67 1.17 -9.35
CA VAL A 143 -0.42 2.48 -8.70
C VAL A 143 -1.73 3.21 -8.51
N LEU A 144 -2.04 3.52 -7.27
CA LEU A 144 -3.16 4.39 -6.91
C LEU A 144 -2.72 5.86 -6.96
N PRO A 145 -3.60 6.80 -7.30
CA PRO A 145 -3.41 8.17 -6.87
C PRO A 145 -3.26 8.21 -5.35
N SER A 146 -2.39 9.06 -4.82
CA SER A 146 -2.24 9.18 -3.37
C SER A 146 -3.58 9.48 -2.69
N THR A 147 -3.91 8.71 -1.66
CA THR A 147 -5.15 8.90 -0.87
C THR A 147 -5.04 10.03 0.16
N SER A 148 -3.85 10.60 0.34
CA SER A 148 -3.64 11.75 1.22
C SER A 148 -4.52 12.93 0.82
N ALA A 149 -5.11 13.62 1.82
CA ALA A 149 -5.88 14.84 1.60
C ALA A 149 -5.05 15.96 0.95
N ARG A 150 -3.70 15.91 1.06
CA ARG A 150 -2.80 16.87 0.39
C ARG A 150 -2.79 16.70 -1.14
N ASN A 151 -3.23 15.55 -1.65
CA ASN A 151 -3.33 15.32 -3.08
C ASN A 151 -4.65 15.89 -3.61
N ALA A 152 -4.62 17.15 -4.04
CA ALA A 152 -5.77 17.84 -4.62
C ALA A 152 -6.00 17.52 -6.12
N ALA A 153 -5.05 16.84 -6.77
CA ALA A 153 -5.11 16.55 -8.22
C ALA A 153 -6.20 15.53 -8.59
N TYR A 154 -6.64 14.72 -7.64
CA TYR A 154 -7.63 13.67 -7.89
C TYR A 154 -8.83 13.81 -6.95
N SER A 155 -10.04 13.83 -7.52
CA SER A 155 -11.28 13.81 -6.75
C SER A 155 -11.47 12.47 -6.02
N ARG A 156 -12.41 12.43 -5.07
CA ARG A 156 -12.77 11.19 -4.37
C ARG A 156 -13.29 10.13 -5.33
N ASP A 157 -14.11 10.52 -6.30
CA ASP A 157 -14.70 9.59 -7.28
C ASP A 157 -13.65 8.98 -8.19
N VAL A 158 -12.67 9.78 -8.61
CA VAL A 158 -11.54 9.29 -9.42
C VAL A 158 -10.70 8.29 -8.62
N ILE A 159 -10.39 8.59 -7.35
CA ILE A 159 -9.67 7.65 -6.47
C ILE A 159 -10.46 6.35 -6.31
N LEU A 160 -11.77 6.43 -6.06
CA LEU A 160 -12.63 5.24 -5.95
C LEU A 160 -12.62 4.42 -7.25
N GLY A 161 -12.62 5.08 -8.42
CA GLY A 161 -12.49 4.41 -9.70
C GLY A 161 -11.25 3.53 -9.77
N TYR A 162 -10.08 4.04 -9.37
CA TYR A 162 -8.84 3.25 -9.34
C TYR A 162 -8.89 2.09 -8.31
N PHE A 163 -9.54 2.27 -7.17
CA PHE A 163 -9.73 1.16 -6.23
C PHE A 163 -10.64 0.07 -6.81
N ARG A 164 -11.67 0.43 -7.59
CA ARG A 164 -12.52 -0.54 -8.30
C ARG A 164 -11.76 -1.26 -9.41
N ASP A 165 -10.90 -0.57 -10.16
CA ASP A 165 -10.03 -1.19 -11.16
C ASP A 165 -9.06 -2.18 -10.52
N LEU A 166 -8.49 -1.83 -9.35
CA LEU A 166 -7.66 -2.72 -8.56
C LEU A 166 -8.44 -3.96 -8.08
N CYS A 167 -9.69 -3.77 -7.64
CA CYS A 167 -10.58 -4.87 -7.26
C CYS A 167 -10.82 -5.82 -8.43
N ALA A 168 -11.15 -5.29 -9.61
CA ALA A 168 -11.37 -6.07 -10.82
C ALA A 168 -10.12 -6.84 -11.24
N LEU A 169 -8.96 -6.20 -11.21
CA LEU A 169 -7.68 -6.87 -11.50
C LEU A 169 -7.41 -8.02 -10.51
N ARG A 170 -7.59 -7.80 -9.20
CA ARG A 170 -7.45 -8.85 -8.19
C ARG A 170 -8.34 -10.05 -8.50
N ASP A 171 -9.59 -9.82 -8.85
CA ASP A 171 -10.56 -10.90 -9.08
C ASP A 171 -10.19 -11.74 -10.31
N VAL A 172 -9.75 -11.10 -11.39
CA VAL A 172 -9.22 -11.78 -12.58
C VAL A 172 -8.01 -12.65 -12.21
N LEU A 173 -7.04 -12.10 -11.49
CA LEU A 173 -5.83 -12.81 -11.12
C LEU A 173 -6.08 -13.97 -10.14
N ARG A 174 -7.01 -13.80 -9.21
CA ARG A 174 -7.46 -14.89 -8.31
C ARG A 174 -8.07 -16.05 -9.10
N HIS A 175 -8.87 -15.74 -10.10
CA HIS A 175 -9.49 -16.78 -10.94
C HIS A 175 -8.41 -17.57 -11.69
N HIS A 176 -7.46 -16.88 -12.31
CA HIS A 176 -6.36 -17.52 -13.02
C HIS A 176 -5.50 -18.40 -12.10
N ARG A 177 -5.16 -17.94 -10.91
CA ARG A 177 -4.38 -18.74 -9.94
C ARG A 177 -5.08 -20.06 -9.60
N LYS A 178 -6.38 -20.02 -9.31
CA LYS A 178 -7.17 -21.22 -9.00
C LYS A 178 -7.22 -22.21 -10.16
N CYS A 179 -7.25 -21.74 -11.41
CA CYS A 179 -7.27 -22.60 -12.59
C CYS A 179 -5.91 -23.26 -12.91
N THR A 180 -4.81 -22.74 -12.38
CA THR A 180 -3.46 -23.30 -12.60
C THR A 180 -3.00 -24.22 -11.49
N GLU A 181 -3.64 -24.22 -10.34
CA GLU A 181 -3.32 -25.08 -9.18
C GLU A 181 -4.26 -26.30 -9.05
N GLY A 182 -5.27 -26.45 -9.91
CA GLY A 182 -6.22 -27.56 -10.01
C GLY A 182 -5.97 -28.40 -11.27
#